data_9f86af8a9525122eabc857ee806088b4
#
_entry.id   9f86af8a9525122eabc857ee806088b4
#
_cell.length_a   1.000
_cell.length_b   1.000
_cell.length_c   1.000
_cell.angle_alpha   90.00
_cell.angle_beta   90.00
_cell.angle_gamma   90.00
#
_symmetry.space_group_name_H-M   'P 1'
#
loop_
_entity.id
_entity.type
_entity.pdbx_description
1 polymer ?
#
loop_
_entity_poly.entity_id
_entity_poly.type
_entity_poly.pdbx_seq_one_letter_code
_entity_poly.pdbx_strand_id
1 'polypeptide(L)'
;MGSEMCIRDRLYWGYDLVLTDPRMGFLFLITLFWSLRLTHNWMRSWSGLDHEDWRYRDFKERFGAFYPLVDLFGIQLAPTVMVFLGCLPFYWLATAEVSAWTFLDYFWVVIGFAGVYLEMRADNVLKDFRITNTVKGKVLDYDVWGLSLIHI
;
A
#
# COMPACT_ATOMS: atom_id res chain seq x y z
N MET A 1 4.30 -0.18 -38.47
CA MET A 1 2.85 -0.16 -38.15
C MET A 1 2.48 -1.17 -37.05
N GLY A 2 3.42 -1.66 -36.23
CA GLY A 2 3.13 -2.69 -35.20
C GLY A 2 3.27 -2.24 -33.74
N SER A 3 3.94 -1.14 -33.45
CA SER A 3 4.25 -0.75 -32.06
C SER A 3 3.23 0.22 -31.43
N GLU A 4 2.56 1.03 -32.21
CA GLU A 4 1.54 1.95 -31.68
C GLU A 4 0.21 1.27 -31.36
N MET A 5 -0.09 0.17 -32.06
CA MET A 5 -1.26 -0.67 -31.78
C MET A 5 -1.18 -1.30 -30.38
N CYS A 6 0.02 -1.70 -29.94
CA CYS A 6 0.21 -2.41 -28.66
C CYS A 6 -0.06 -1.56 -27.41
N ILE A 7 0.23 -0.25 -27.41
CA ILE A 7 0.00 0.63 -26.25
C ILE A 7 -1.48 1.03 -26.20
N ARG A 8 -2.06 1.35 -27.33
CA ARG A 8 -3.47 1.73 -27.42
C ARG A 8 -4.39 0.57 -27.09
N ASP A 9 -4.08 -0.62 -27.59
CA ASP A 9 -4.85 -1.83 -27.30
C ASP A 9 -4.74 -2.24 -25.84
N ARG A 10 -3.58 -2.05 -25.19
CA ARG A 10 -3.43 -2.29 -23.74
C ARG A 10 -4.22 -1.30 -22.88
N LEU A 11 -4.30 -0.04 -23.28
CA LEU A 11 -5.12 0.94 -22.59
C LEU A 11 -6.61 0.69 -22.80
N TYR A 12 -7.04 0.36 -24.01
CA TYR A 12 -8.42 -0.04 -24.29
C TYR A 12 -8.78 -1.35 -23.61
N TRP A 13 -7.90 -2.34 -23.62
CA TRP A 13 -8.12 -3.63 -22.95
C TRP A 13 -8.25 -3.47 -21.44
N GLY A 14 -7.42 -2.65 -20.83
CA GLY A 14 -7.53 -2.32 -19.41
C GLY A 14 -8.81 -1.55 -19.07
N TYR A 15 -9.24 -0.65 -19.97
CA TYR A 15 -10.47 0.10 -19.81
C TYR A 15 -11.71 -0.80 -19.96
N ASP A 16 -11.75 -1.61 -21.01
CA ASP A 16 -12.82 -2.59 -21.25
C ASP A 16 -12.91 -3.62 -20.11
N LEU A 17 -11.77 -4.06 -19.58
CA LEU A 17 -11.73 -5.03 -18.50
C LEU A 17 -12.32 -4.49 -17.19
N VAL A 18 -12.02 -3.23 -16.84
CA VAL A 18 -12.59 -2.55 -15.67
C VAL A 18 -14.11 -2.36 -15.83
N LEU A 19 -14.58 -2.15 -17.06
CA LEU A 19 -16.01 -1.98 -17.33
C LEU A 19 -16.77 -3.31 -17.49
N THR A 20 -16.07 -4.38 -17.87
CA THR A 20 -16.70 -5.68 -18.16
C THR A 20 -16.82 -6.57 -16.91
N ASP A 21 -15.80 -6.56 -16.03
CA ASP A 21 -15.85 -7.30 -14.77
C ASP A 21 -15.89 -6.35 -13.57
N PRO A 22 -17.03 -6.27 -12.85
CA PRO A 22 -17.14 -5.43 -11.65
C PRO A 22 -16.11 -5.75 -10.56
N ARG A 23 -15.55 -6.97 -10.50
CA ARG A 23 -14.48 -7.33 -9.55
C ARG A 23 -13.24 -6.48 -9.77
N MET A 24 -12.86 -6.30 -11.04
CA MET A 24 -11.74 -5.45 -11.41
C MET A 24 -12.01 -3.98 -11.02
N GLY A 25 -13.25 -3.50 -11.23
CA GLY A 25 -13.68 -2.17 -10.81
C GLY A 25 -13.53 -1.97 -9.30
N PHE A 26 -13.99 -2.91 -8.48
CA PHE A 26 -13.84 -2.83 -7.02
C PHE A 26 -12.39 -2.93 -6.57
N LEU A 27 -11.60 -3.82 -7.16
CA LEU A 27 -10.17 -3.93 -6.86
C LEU A 27 -9.45 -2.61 -7.19
N PHE A 28 -9.77 -2.01 -8.34
CA PHE A 28 -9.23 -0.71 -8.73
C PHE A 28 -9.63 0.39 -7.73
N LEU A 29 -10.89 0.45 -7.34
CA LEU A 29 -11.38 1.44 -6.36
C LEU A 29 -10.70 1.28 -5.01
N ILE A 30 -10.58 0.06 -4.47
CA ILE A 30 -9.88 -0.22 -3.21
C ILE A 30 -8.43 0.27 -3.29
N THR A 31 -7.73 -0.06 -4.37
CA THR A 31 -6.34 0.35 -4.59
C THR A 31 -6.21 1.86 -4.76
N LEU A 32 -7.16 2.49 -5.46
CA LEU A 32 -7.20 3.95 -5.62
C LEU A 32 -7.38 4.66 -4.28
N PHE A 33 -8.35 4.23 -3.46
CA PHE A 33 -8.55 4.80 -2.12
C PHE A 33 -7.33 4.61 -1.24
N TRP A 34 -6.71 3.44 -1.27
CA TRP A 34 -5.50 3.14 -0.53
C TRP A 34 -4.33 4.06 -0.96
N SER A 35 -4.10 4.19 -2.27
CA SER A 35 -3.01 5.02 -2.80
C SER A 35 -3.23 6.52 -2.55
N LEU A 36 -4.45 7.02 -2.70
CA LEU A 36 -4.79 8.41 -2.38
C LEU A 36 -4.56 8.71 -0.90
N ARG A 37 -4.94 7.79 -0.03
CA ARG A 37 -4.69 7.91 1.40
C ARG A 37 -3.19 7.94 1.73
N LEU A 38 -2.40 7.03 1.16
CA LEU A 38 -0.94 7.01 1.35
C LEU A 38 -0.31 8.31 0.91
N THR A 39 -0.67 8.79 -0.28
CA THR A 39 -0.19 10.06 -0.82
C THR A 39 -0.56 11.23 0.09
N HIS A 40 -1.80 11.27 0.57
CA HIS A 40 -2.25 12.30 1.49
C HIS A 40 -1.48 12.26 2.82
N ASN A 41 -1.25 11.07 3.41
CA ASN A 41 -0.46 10.93 4.63
C ASN A 41 0.99 11.38 4.42
N TRP A 42 1.58 11.01 3.30
CA TRP A 42 2.92 11.44 2.93
C TRP A 42 2.99 12.97 2.80
N MET A 43 2.05 13.60 2.07
CA MET A 43 2.00 15.06 1.93
C MET A 43 1.87 15.77 3.29
N ARG A 44 1.08 15.22 4.20
CA ARG A 44 0.90 15.80 5.55
C ARG A 44 2.12 15.65 6.46
N SER A 45 2.97 14.67 6.22
CA SER A 45 4.20 14.42 6.99
C SER A 45 5.46 14.98 6.32
N TRP A 46 5.31 15.57 5.13
CA TRP A 46 6.41 16.13 4.37
C TRP A 46 7.04 17.31 5.10
N SER A 47 8.32 17.20 5.45
CA SER A 47 9.10 18.21 6.17
C SER A 47 10.21 18.87 5.33
N GLY A 48 10.18 18.67 4.01
CA GLY A 48 11.19 19.20 3.09
C GLY A 48 12.16 18.14 2.57
N LEU A 49 13.04 18.55 1.65
CA LEU A 49 14.02 17.67 1.01
C LEU A 49 15.24 17.38 1.89
N ASP A 50 15.49 18.22 2.90
CA ASP A 50 16.66 18.11 3.78
C ASP A 50 16.46 17.11 4.94
N HIS A 51 15.27 16.52 5.05
CA HIS A 51 14.95 15.58 6.10
C HIS A 51 15.26 14.13 5.66
N GLU A 52 16.40 13.61 6.07
CA GLU A 52 16.71 12.19 5.94
C GLU A 52 16.10 11.39 7.08
N ASP A 53 15.35 10.33 6.78
CA ASP A 53 14.76 9.44 7.77
C ASP A 53 15.88 8.79 8.62
N TRP A 54 15.71 8.80 9.94
CA TRP A 54 16.67 8.28 10.90
C TRP A 54 17.06 6.82 10.65
N ARG A 55 16.19 6.02 10.05
CA ARG A 55 16.43 4.61 9.69
C ARG A 55 17.57 4.47 8.68
N TYR A 56 17.62 5.33 7.67
CA TYR A 56 18.69 5.31 6.66
C TYR A 56 20.04 5.68 7.27
N ARG A 57 20.06 6.62 8.20
CA ARG A 57 21.29 6.97 8.95
C ARG A 57 21.78 5.82 9.80
N ASP A 58 20.88 5.16 10.55
CA ASP A 58 21.20 3.99 11.36
C ASP A 58 21.75 2.83 10.50
N PHE A 59 21.17 2.59 9.32
CA PHE A 59 21.70 1.59 8.40
C PHE A 59 23.08 1.95 7.84
N LYS A 60 23.32 3.22 7.49
CA LYS A 60 24.65 3.69 7.04
C LYS A 60 25.71 3.47 8.13
N GLU A 61 25.38 3.79 9.38
CA GLU A 61 26.30 3.59 10.51
C GLU A 61 26.58 2.12 10.80
N ARG A 62 25.55 1.27 10.76
CA ARG A 62 25.69 -0.17 11.07
C ARG A 62 26.43 -0.96 9.99
N PHE A 63 26.13 -0.68 8.72
CA PHE A 63 26.65 -1.48 7.61
C PHE A 63 27.86 -0.87 6.90
N GLY A 64 28.19 0.39 7.14
CA GLY A 64 29.38 1.04 6.61
C GLY A 64 29.61 0.78 5.12
N ALA A 65 30.69 0.09 4.76
CA ALA A 65 31.05 -0.22 3.37
C ALA A 65 30.02 -1.14 2.66
N PHE A 66 29.24 -1.93 3.40
CA PHE A 66 28.17 -2.81 2.85
C PHE A 66 26.84 -2.10 2.66
N TYR A 67 26.71 -0.84 3.08
CA TYR A 67 25.46 -0.08 2.95
C TYR A 67 24.86 -0.09 1.53
N PRO A 68 25.64 0.03 0.41
CA PRO A 68 25.06 0.00 -0.93
C PRO A 68 24.32 -1.31 -1.26
N LEU A 69 24.76 -2.44 -0.72
CA LEU A 69 24.08 -3.74 -0.90
C LEU A 69 22.78 -3.79 -0.07
N VAL A 70 22.82 -3.28 1.16
CA VAL A 70 21.63 -3.19 2.02
C VAL A 70 20.61 -2.24 1.43
N ASP A 71 21.06 -1.12 0.87
CA ASP A 71 20.19 -0.16 0.17
C ASP A 71 19.50 -0.81 -1.04
N LEU A 72 20.29 -1.46 -1.91
CA LEU A 72 19.75 -2.08 -3.11
C LEU A 72 18.77 -3.22 -2.80
N PHE A 73 19.16 -4.17 -1.97
CA PHE A 73 18.36 -5.38 -1.73
C PHE A 73 17.29 -5.18 -0.66
N GLY A 74 17.58 -4.47 0.42
CA GLY A 74 16.68 -4.31 1.56
C GLY A 74 15.72 -3.13 1.39
N ILE A 75 16.20 -2.01 0.88
CA ILE A 75 15.43 -0.77 0.84
C ILE A 75 14.72 -0.59 -0.51
N GLN A 76 15.37 -0.96 -1.62
CA GLN A 76 14.79 -0.74 -2.95
C GLN A 76 14.12 -2.01 -3.50
N LEU A 77 14.85 -3.12 -3.57
CA LEU A 77 14.37 -4.34 -4.24
C LEU A 77 13.28 -5.05 -3.43
N ALA A 78 13.45 -5.22 -2.12
CA ALA A 78 12.48 -5.97 -1.31
C ALA A 78 11.08 -5.33 -1.33
N PRO A 79 10.90 -4.02 -1.10
CA PRO A 79 9.58 -3.37 -1.23
C PRO A 79 9.03 -3.44 -2.65
N THR A 80 9.89 -3.30 -3.68
CA THR A 80 9.47 -3.40 -5.09
C THR A 80 8.91 -4.77 -5.41
N VAL A 81 9.57 -5.84 -4.96
CA VAL A 81 9.09 -7.22 -5.12
C VAL A 81 7.77 -7.41 -4.36
N MET A 82 7.65 -6.89 -3.14
CA MET A 82 6.39 -6.96 -2.38
C MET A 82 5.24 -6.26 -3.09
N VAL A 83 5.46 -5.08 -3.65
CA VAL A 83 4.45 -4.37 -4.45
C VAL A 83 4.08 -5.16 -5.70
N PHE A 84 5.08 -5.71 -6.40
CA PHE A 84 4.84 -6.56 -7.57
C PHE A 84 3.98 -7.78 -7.22
N LEU A 85 4.29 -8.48 -6.14
CA LEU A 85 3.49 -9.62 -5.66
C LEU A 85 2.07 -9.18 -5.27
N GLY A 86 1.94 -8.01 -4.66
CA GLY A 86 0.64 -7.40 -4.34
C GLY A 86 -0.21 -7.05 -5.58
N CYS A 87 0.44 -6.87 -6.75
CA CYS A 87 -0.26 -6.62 -8.01
C CYS A 87 -0.69 -7.91 -8.76
N LEU A 88 -0.25 -9.09 -8.34
CA LEU A 88 -0.63 -10.36 -8.99
C LEU A 88 -2.15 -10.60 -9.08
N PRO A 89 -2.98 -10.22 -8.09
CA PRO A 89 -4.43 -10.36 -8.21
C PRO A 89 -5.03 -9.62 -9.42
N PHE A 90 -4.46 -8.46 -9.79
CA PHE A 90 -4.90 -7.74 -11.00
C PHE A 90 -4.63 -8.56 -12.27
N TYR A 91 -3.43 -9.14 -12.38
CA TYR A 91 -3.08 -10.00 -13.50
C TYR A 91 -4.00 -11.23 -13.57
N TRP A 92 -4.25 -11.86 -12.41
CA TRP A 92 -5.13 -13.04 -12.35
C TRP A 92 -6.55 -12.70 -12.80
N LEU A 93 -7.14 -11.63 -12.29
CA LEU A 93 -8.48 -11.18 -12.71
C LEU A 93 -8.53 -10.78 -14.19
N ALA A 94 -7.44 -10.18 -14.71
CA ALA A 94 -7.35 -9.80 -16.12
C ALA A 94 -7.31 -10.98 -17.08
N THR A 95 -6.83 -12.14 -16.64
CA THR A 95 -6.67 -13.35 -17.47
C THR A 95 -7.71 -14.42 -17.18
N ALA A 96 -8.49 -14.29 -16.10
CA ALA A 96 -9.54 -15.23 -15.74
C ALA A 96 -10.77 -15.04 -16.62
N GLU A 97 -11.48 -16.16 -16.89
CA GLU A 97 -12.78 -16.09 -17.53
C GLU A 97 -13.80 -15.41 -16.63
N VAL A 98 -14.60 -14.51 -17.21
CA VAL A 98 -15.64 -13.80 -16.48
C VAL A 98 -16.71 -14.79 -16.02
N SER A 99 -16.83 -15.00 -14.74
CA SER A 99 -17.84 -15.86 -14.12
C SER A 99 -18.90 -15.05 -13.38
N ALA A 100 -20.06 -15.68 -13.12
CA ALA A 100 -21.11 -15.02 -12.35
C ALA A 100 -20.62 -14.64 -10.95
N TRP A 101 -21.14 -13.52 -10.42
CA TRP A 101 -20.85 -13.07 -9.07
C TRP A 101 -21.37 -14.06 -8.03
N THR A 102 -20.54 -14.30 -7.03
CA THR A 102 -20.85 -15.16 -5.90
C THR A 102 -20.89 -14.36 -4.60
N PHE A 103 -21.46 -14.95 -3.56
CA PHE A 103 -21.44 -14.35 -2.22
C PHE A 103 -20.00 -14.05 -1.72
N LEU A 104 -19.04 -14.89 -2.11
CA LEU A 104 -17.63 -14.71 -1.76
C LEU A 104 -17.03 -13.44 -2.36
N ASP A 105 -17.47 -13.02 -3.55
CA ASP A 105 -16.97 -11.78 -4.17
C ASP A 105 -17.34 -10.56 -3.33
N TYR A 106 -18.60 -10.49 -2.86
CA TYR A 106 -19.04 -9.42 -1.96
C TYR A 106 -18.28 -9.44 -0.63
N PHE A 107 -18.04 -10.62 -0.09
CA PHE A 107 -17.30 -10.78 1.16
C PHE A 107 -15.86 -10.23 1.03
N TRP A 108 -15.16 -10.55 -0.06
CA TRP A 108 -13.80 -10.04 -0.30
C TRP A 108 -13.77 -8.53 -0.56
N VAL A 109 -14.76 -7.98 -1.24
CA VAL A 109 -14.90 -6.52 -1.43
C VAL A 109 -15.05 -5.83 -0.08
N VAL A 110 -15.90 -6.34 0.80
CA VAL A 110 -16.10 -5.78 2.15
C VAL A 110 -14.80 -5.84 2.97
N ILE A 111 -14.09 -6.98 2.94
CA ILE A 111 -12.79 -7.11 3.62
C ILE A 111 -11.78 -6.10 3.08
N GLY A 112 -11.71 -5.92 1.76
CA GLY A 112 -10.81 -4.95 1.15
C GLY A 112 -11.04 -3.52 1.64
N PHE A 113 -12.29 -3.05 1.64
CA PHE A 113 -12.63 -1.72 2.17
C PHE A 113 -12.43 -1.62 3.68
N ALA A 114 -12.75 -2.68 4.43
CA ALA A 114 -12.49 -2.73 5.88
C ALA A 114 -11.00 -2.61 6.18
N GLY A 115 -10.13 -3.27 5.39
CA GLY A 115 -8.68 -3.16 5.51
C GLY A 115 -8.18 -1.72 5.32
N VAL A 116 -8.60 -1.06 4.24
CA VAL A 116 -8.25 0.35 3.97
C VAL A 116 -8.76 1.27 5.09
N TYR A 117 -9.97 1.03 5.59
CA TYR A 117 -10.54 1.81 6.69
C TYR A 117 -9.75 1.63 7.99
N LEU A 118 -9.42 0.39 8.36
CA LEU A 118 -8.65 0.09 9.57
C LEU A 118 -7.26 0.73 9.51
N GLU A 119 -6.60 0.66 8.37
CA GLU A 119 -5.29 1.29 8.17
C GLU A 119 -5.39 2.82 8.28
N MET A 120 -6.42 3.43 7.69
CA MET A 120 -6.67 4.87 7.82
C MET A 120 -6.91 5.26 9.30
N ARG A 121 -7.66 4.46 10.02
CA ARG A 121 -7.93 4.69 11.45
C ARG A 121 -6.65 4.58 12.27
N ALA A 122 -5.86 3.54 12.05
CA ALA A 122 -4.59 3.32 12.74
C ALA A 122 -3.61 4.48 12.54
N ASP A 123 -3.48 4.98 11.30
CA ASP A 123 -2.60 6.12 10.99
C ASP A 123 -3.05 7.41 11.69
N ASN A 124 -4.35 7.69 11.68
CA ASN A 124 -4.88 8.88 12.33
C ASN A 124 -4.66 8.83 13.84
N VAL A 125 -4.97 7.71 14.49
CA VAL A 125 -4.76 7.52 15.94
C VAL A 125 -3.28 7.64 16.29
N LEU A 126 -2.38 7.05 15.51
CA LEU A 126 -0.94 7.18 15.72
C LEU A 126 -0.47 8.62 15.59
N LYS A 127 -1.00 9.35 14.62
CA LYS A 127 -0.65 10.77 14.41
C LYS A 127 -1.12 11.62 15.59
N ASP A 128 -2.37 11.46 16.01
CA ASP A 128 -2.94 12.20 17.16
C ASP A 128 -2.16 11.89 18.43
N PHE A 129 -1.79 10.63 18.63
CA PHE A 129 -0.95 10.23 19.75
C PHE A 129 0.41 10.93 19.73
N ARG A 130 1.08 10.99 18.58
CA ARG A 130 2.40 11.66 18.43
C ARG A 130 2.33 13.16 18.70
N ILE A 131 1.22 13.82 18.36
CA ILE A 131 1.02 15.24 18.59
C ILE A 131 0.70 15.51 20.07
N THR A 132 -0.11 14.66 20.68
CA THR A 132 -0.63 14.88 22.05
C THR A 132 0.30 14.34 23.12
N ASN A 133 1.08 13.28 22.80
CA ASN A 133 1.92 12.63 23.79
C ASN A 133 3.28 13.31 23.92
N THR A 134 3.50 13.94 25.10
CA THR A 134 4.78 14.58 25.47
C THR A 134 5.70 13.66 26.28
N VAL A 135 5.21 12.49 26.72
CA VAL A 135 5.95 11.55 27.58
C VAL A 135 6.74 10.57 26.73
N LYS A 136 8.07 10.61 26.84
CA LYS A 136 8.95 9.65 26.15
C LYS A 136 8.73 8.23 26.69
N GLY A 137 8.63 7.25 25.79
CA GLY A 137 8.49 5.83 26.15
C GLY A 137 7.05 5.37 26.42
N LYS A 138 6.03 6.23 26.29
CA LYS A 138 4.64 5.81 26.36
C LYS A 138 4.26 5.06 25.08
N VAL A 139 3.67 3.88 25.24
CA VAL A 139 3.19 3.04 24.15
C VAL A 139 1.73 3.37 23.86
N LEU A 140 1.35 3.31 22.58
CA LEU A 140 -0.03 3.48 22.13
C LEU A 140 -0.77 2.14 22.26
N ASP A 141 -1.67 2.05 23.25
CA ASP A 141 -2.37 0.82 23.65
C ASP A 141 -3.91 0.92 23.58
N TYR A 142 -4.42 1.94 22.90
CA TYR A 142 -5.86 2.15 22.76
C TYR A 142 -6.31 2.15 21.28
N ASP A 143 -7.64 2.10 21.06
CA ASP A 143 -8.29 2.05 19.75
C ASP A 143 -7.82 0.82 18.95
N VAL A 144 -7.51 0.96 17.67
CA VAL A 144 -7.06 -0.13 16.78
C VAL A 144 -5.74 -0.73 17.25
N TRP A 145 -4.85 0.07 17.85
CA TRP A 145 -3.57 -0.37 18.36
C TRP A 145 -3.69 -1.24 19.62
N GLY A 146 -4.77 -1.05 20.40
CA GLY A 146 -5.08 -1.92 21.53
C GLY A 146 -5.57 -3.32 21.12
N LEU A 147 -6.08 -3.47 19.88
CA LEU A 147 -6.47 -4.76 19.31
C LEU A 147 -5.27 -5.54 18.77
N SER A 148 -4.20 -4.86 18.42
CA SER A 148 -2.95 -5.49 18.02
C SER A 148 -2.24 -6.01 19.24
N LEU A 149 -2.36 -7.31 19.50
CA LEU A 149 -1.71 -8.03 20.60
C LEU A 149 -0.18 -8.14 20.45
N ILE A 150 0.44 -7.18 19.82
CA ILE A 150 1.89 -7.03 19.90
C ILE A 150 2.21 -6.34 21.24
N HIS A 151 1.79 -6.98 22.32
CA HIS A 151 2.37 -6.76 23.61
C HIS A 151 3.73 -7.46 23.64
N ILE A 152 4.68 -6.78 23.07
CA ILE A 152 6.08 -7.12 23.29
C ILE A 152 6.56 -6.34 24.50
#